data_abfcae8988e7e8c83153907059fab1cd
#
_entry.id   abfcae8988e7e8c83153907059fab1cd
#
_cell.length_a   1.000
_cell.length_b   1.000
_cell.length_c   1.000
_cell.angle_alpha   90.00
_cell.angle_beta   90.00
_cell.angle_gamma   90.00
#
_symmetry.space_group_name_H-M   'P 1'
#
loop_
_entity.id
_entity.type
_entity.pdbx_description
1 polymer ?
#
loop_
_entity_poly.entity_id
_entity_poly.type
_entity_poly.pdbx_seq_one_letter_code
_entity_poly.pdbx_strand_id
1 'polypeptide(L)'
;LGYILLGRVIEKVSGLPYEDYISTHIISRLGLGPDQLGFEIYNSRRNATGYHKHKSFSNLILGLFLDKSRFMGEPEEGWKPFKDYYINGAPYGGLIGTADAYVKYIQDLLKPDSSLIDPSYKNQMFEDNHTNNGKATGMCLSWYTGMLKGHRYCHHAGGGGGYYCEIRIYPERGIGSVIMFNRTGMT
;
A
#
# COMPACT_ATOMS: atom_id res chain seq x y z
N LEU A 1 6.63 8.29 -9.38
CA LEU A 1 7.62 9.34 -9.13
C LEU A 1 7.19 10.26 -7.97
N GLY A 2 5.91 10.69 -7.90
CA GLY A 2 5.40 11.63 -6.89
C GLY A 2 5.66 11.20 -5.45
N TYR A 3 5.37 9.96 -5.09
CA TYR A 3 5.60 9.46 -3.72
C TYR A 3 7.09 9.43 -3.33
N ILE A 4 7.99 9.22 -4.28
CA ILE A 4 9.44 9.31 -4.00
C ILE A 4 9.81 10.75 -3.62
N LEU A 5 9.28 11.74 -4.36
CA LEU A 5 9.49 13.14 -4.04
C LEU A 5 8.89 13.52 -2.67
N LEU A 6 7.69 13.04 -2.37
CA LEU A 6 7.08 13.25 -1.04
C LEU A 6 7.91 12.62 0.06
N GLY A 7 8.47 11.43 -0.15
CA GLY A 7 9.41 10.82 0.78
C GLY A 7 10.62 11.71 1.04
N ARG A 8 11.21 12.30 -0.02
CA ARG A 8 12.32 13.26 0.14
C ARG A 8 11.93 14.53 0.88
N VAL A 9 10.70 15.01 0.70
CA VAL A 9 10.18 16.14 1.49
C VAL A 9 10.09 15.77 2.96
N ILE A 10 9.55 14.59 3.28
CA ILE A 10 9.48 14.09 4.66
C ILE A 10 10.88 14.03 5.28
N GLU A 11 11.86 13.43 4.62
CA GLU A 11 13.25 13.37 5.09
C GLU A 11 13.83 14.76 5.34
N LYS A 12 13.61 15.68 4.40
CA LYS A 12 14.13 17.05 4.50
C LYS A 12 13.54 17.83 5.66
N VAL A 13 12.23 17.66 5.93
CA VAL A 13 11.52 18.41 6.97
C VAL A 13 11.73 17.79 8.35
N SER A 14 11.75 16.46 8.42
CA SER A 14 11.90 15.75 9.71
C SER A 14 13.34 15.60 10.18
N GLY A 15 14.30 15.61 9.25
CA GLY A 15 15.70 15.26 9.52
C GLY A 15 15.94 13.75 9.72
N LEU A 16 14.92 12.92 9.50
CA LEU A 16 15.00 11.47 9.65
C LEU A 16 14.98 10.77 8.28
N PRO A 17 15.62 9.60 8.12
CA PRO A 17 15.33 8.71 7.00
C PRO A 17 13.84 8.40 6.92
N TYR A 18 13.30 8.22 5.71
CA TYR A 18 11.86 8.00 5.51
C TYR A 18 11.32 6.80 6.32
N GLU A 19 12.05 5.70 6.30
CA GLU A 19 11.66 4.46 7.00
C GLU A 19 11.62 4.65 8.52
N ASP A 20 12.57 5.38 9.08
CA ASP A 20 12.62 5.73 10.50
C ASP A 20 11.46 6.65 10.89
N TYR A 21 11.15 7.62 10.01
CA TYR A 21 10.01 8.50 10.21
C TYR A 21 8.70 7.72 10.26
N ILE A 22 8.45 6.85 9.30
CA ILE A 22 7.23 6.01 9.25
C ILE A 22 7.17 5.05 10.44
N SER A 23 8.30 4.43 10.80
CA SER A 23 8.37 3.51 11.94
C SER A 23 8.02 4.20 13.25
N THR A 24 8.54 5.41 13.47
CA THR A 24 8.33 6.18 14.70
C THR A 24 6.96 6.83 14.75
N HIS A 25 6.53 7.49 13.66
CA HIS A 25 5.36 8.37 13.67
C HIS A 25 4.06 7.67 13.25
N ILE A 26 4.15 6.48 12.66
CA ILE A 26 2.96 5.72 12.23
C ILE A 26 2.93 4.35 12.90
N ILE A 27 3.93 3.50 12.64
CA ILE A 27 3.90 2.10 13.07
C ILE A 27 3.87 2.01 14.60
N SER A 28 4.78 2.68 15.29
CA SER A 28 4.83 2.69 16.75
C SER A 28 3.60 3.33 17.39
N ARG A 29 3.04 4.39 16.78
CA ARG A 29 1.82 5.03 17.29
C ARG A 29 0.58 4.13 17.19
N LEU A 30 0.57 3.22 16.23
CA LEU A 30 -0.47 2.19 16.11
C LEU A 30 -0.27 1.01 17.06
N GLY A 31 0.80 1.00 17.85
CA GLY A 31 1.16 -0.14 18.70
C GLY A 31 1.53 -1.38 17.90
N LEU A 32 2.13 -1.20 16.71
CA LEU A 32 2.56 -2.28 15.85
C LEU A 32 4.05 -2.55 16.03
N GLY A 33 4.41 -3.84 15.98
CA GLY A 33 5.80 -4.28 15.93
C GLY A 33 6.32 -4.47 14.50
N PRO A 34 7.66 -4.62 14.35
CA PRO A 34 8.29 -4.80 13.03
C PRO A 34 7.89 -6.11 12.34
N ASP A 35 7.37 -7.09 13.07
CA ASP A 35 6.82 -8.34 12.54
C ASP A 35 5.38 -8.20 12.00
N GLN A 36 4.72 -7.07 12.27
CA GLN A 36 3.37 -6.77 11.83
C GLN A 36 3.34 -5.79 10.67
N LEU A 37 4.18 -4.75 10.72
CA LEU A 37 4.32 -3.74 9.66
C LEU A 37 5.74 -3.15 9.71
N GLY A 38 6.40 -3.02 8.57
CA GLY A 38 7.74 -2.48 8.48
C GLY A 38 8.25 -2.43 7.05
N PHE A 39 9.56 -2.34 6.88
CA PHE A 39 10.23 -2.29 5.59
C PHE A 39 11.11 -3.52 5.32
N GLU A 40 11.14 -4.45 6.24
CA GLU A 40 11.92 -5.69 6.14
C GLU A 40 11.04 -6.92 6.37
N ILE A 41 11.42 -8.04 5.76
CA ILE A 41 10.82 -9.34 6.02
C ILE A 41 11.39 -9.85 7.35
N TYR A 42 10.68 -9.61 8.42
CA TYR A 42 11.11 -9.96 9.78
C TYR A 42 11.32 -11.47 9.98
N ASN A 43 10.50 -12.27 9.33
CA ASN A 43 10.58 -13.73 9.40
C ASN A 43 10.15 -14.35 8.06
N SER A 44 11.11 -14.81 7.27
CA SER A 44 10.86 -15.40 5.96
C SER A 44 9.96 -16.64 5.98
N ARG A 45 9.93 -17.39 7.09
CA ARG A 45 9.01 -18.55 7.23
C ARG A 45 7.54 -18.15 7.36
N ARG A 46 7.27 -16.92 7.76
CA ARG A 46 5.92 -16.35 7.90
C ARG A 46 5.56 -15.42 6.73
N ASN A 47 6.52 -15.15 5.85
CA ASN A 47 6.28 -14.35 4.66
C ASN A 47 5.48 -15.16 3.62
N ALA A 48 4.37 -14.61 3.17
CA ALA A 48 3.61 -15.24 2.08
C ALA A 48 4.40 -15.11 0.77
N THR A 49 4.68 -16.21 0.10
CA THR A 49 5.30 -16.19 -1.23
C THR A 49 4.38 -15.52 -2.23
N GLY A 50 4.87 -14.51 -2.91
CA GLY A 50 4.15 -13.84 -3.98
C GLY A 50 4.25 -14.62 -5.30
N TYR A 51 3.18 -14.64 -6.09
CA TYR A 51 3.12 -15.41 -7.34
C TYR A 51 2.76 -14.55 -8.55
N HIS A 52 3.32 -14.91 -9.69
CA HIS A 52 2.94 -14.36 -10.99
C HIS A 52 2.60 -15.48 -11.97
N LYS A 53 1.60 -15.28 -12.82
CA LYS A 53 1.19 -16.29 -13.80
C LYS A 53 2.34 -16.59 -14.77
N HIS A 54 2.77 -17.84 -14.83
CA HIS A 54 3.95 -18.25 -15.59
C HIS A 54 3.84 -17.88 -17.09
N LYS A 55 2.72 -18.25 -17.70
CA LYS A 55 2.42 -17.95 -19.13
C LYS A 55 1.53 -16.70 -19.19
N SER A 56 2.13 -15.52 -19.19
CA SER A 56 1.43 -14.25 -19.38
C SER A 56 2.25 -13.31 -20.26
N PHE A 57 1.57 -12.43 -20.99
CA PHE A 57 2.22 -11.42 -21.84
C PHE A 57 3.15 -10.52 -21.01
N SER A 58 2.69 -10.11 -19.81
CA SER A 58 3.51 -9.34 -18.89
C SER A 58 4.79 -10.08 -18.48
N ASN A 59 4.71 -11.40 -18.26
CA ASN A 59 5.88 -12.20 -17.93
C ASN A 59 6.84 -12.36 -19.11
N LEU A 60 6.34 -12.37 -20.33
CA LEU A 60 7.17 -12.37 -21.53
C LEU A 60 7.97 -11.06 -21.64
N ILE A 61 7.28 -9.92 -21.53
CA ILE A 61 7.90 -8.58 -21.58
C ILE A 61 8.92 -8.39 -20.46
N LEU A 62 8.58 -8.76 -19.23
CA LEU A 62 9.51 -8.68 -18.10
C LEU A 62 10.83 -9.41 -18.37
N GLY A 63 10.77 -10.52 -19.09
CA GLY A 63 11.96 -11.30 -19.45
C GLY A 63 12.88 -10.66 -20.48
N LEU A 64 12.40 -9.63 -21.18
CA LEU A 64 13.24 -8.85 -22.10
C LEU A 64 14.12 -7.81 -21.37
N PHE A 65 13.68 -7.37 -20.19
CA PHE A 65 14.32 -6.29 -19.44
C PHE A 65 14.98 -6.73 -18.15
N LEU A 66 14.56 -7.88 -17.60
CA LEU A 66 15.02 -8.38 -16.30
C LEU A 66 15.46 -9.83 -16.40
N ASP A 67 16.58 -10.14 -15.78
CA ASP A 67 16.95 -11.52 -15.49
C ASP A 67 16.03 -12.11 -14.42
N LYS A 68 14.99 -12.81 -14.87
CA LYS A 68 13.97 -13.38 -13.97
C LYS A 68 14.53 -14.42 -12.99
N SER A 69 15.61 -15.07 -13.30
CA SER A 69 16.23 -16.09 -12.42
C SER A 69 16.69 -15.50 -11.08
N ARG A 70 16.99 -14.20 -11.07
CA ARG A 70 17.40 -13.48 -9.85
C ARG A 70 16.25 -13.27 -8.88
N PHE A 71 15.02 -13.09 -9.39
CA PHE A 71 13.85 -12.65 -8.61
C PHE A 71 12.77 -13.72 -8.49
N MET A 72 12.79 -14.75 -9.33
CA MET A 72 11.76 -15.79 -9.40
C MET A 72 12.36 -17.17 -9.24
N GLY A 73 11.58 -18.06 -8.63
CA GLY A 73 11.85 -19.49 -8.56
C GLY A 73 11.36 -20.26 -9.78
N GLU A 74 11.42 -21.60 -9.69
CA GLU A 74 10.91 -22.49 -10.72
C GLU A 74 9.37 -22.45 -10.78
N PRO A 75 8.77 -22.66 -11.95
CA PRO A 75 7.32 -22.68 -12.08
C PRO A 75 6.68 -23.85 -11.33
N GLU A 76 5.59 -23.58 -10.61
CA GLU A 76 4.74 -24.58 -9.93
C GLU A 76 3.28 -24.35 -10.34
N GLU A 77 2.60 -25.39 -10.79
CA GLU A 77 1.16 -25.38 -11.15
C GLU A 77 0.71 -24.18 -12.01
N GLY A 78 1.56 -23.73 -12.90
CA GLY A 78 1.28 -22.60 -13.81
C GLY A 78 1.59 -21.23 -13.23
N TRP A 79 2.15 -21.16 -12.03
CA TRP A 79 2.59 -19.95 -11.37
C TRP A 79 4.11 -19.92 -11.20
N LYS A 80 4.70 -18.74 -11.13
CA LYS A 80 6.09 -18.53 -10.76
C LYS A 80 6.15 -17.81 -9.40
N PRO A 81 6.80 -18.43 -8.40
CA PRO A 81 7.02 -17.77 -7.12
C PRO A 81 8.06 -16.66 -7.25
N PHE A 82 7.88 -15.57 -6.54
CA PHE A 82 8.94 -14.60 -6.30
C PHE A 82 9.80 -15.05 -5.11
N LYS A 83 11.11 -14.84 -5.21
CA LYS A 83 12.02 -14.87 -4.07
C LYS A 83 11.77 -13.65 -3.21
N ASP A 84 12.19 -13.66 -1.95
CA ASP A 84 12.15 -12.48 -1.11
C ASP A 84 12.93 -11.34 -1.77
N TYR A 85 12.33 -10.16 -1.83
CA TYR A 85 12.92 -8.96 -2.43
C TYR A 85 12.44 -7.70 -1.73
N TYR A 86 13.22 -6.64 -1.87
CA TYR A 86 12.89 -5.32 -1.36
C TYR A 86 12.78 -4.32 -2.51
N ILE A 87 11.85 -3.39 -2.39
CA ILE A 87 11.64 -2.34 -3.38
C ILE A 87 12.60 -1.19 -3.06
N ASN A 88 13.46 -0.84 -4.02
CA ASN A 88 14.29 0.35 -3.93
C ASN A 88 13.42 1.59 -4.18
N GLY A 89 12.88 2.17 -3.12
CA GLY A 89 11.95 3.29 -3.17
C GLY A 89 10.81 3.13 -2.16
N ALA A 90 11.16 2.99 -0.89
CA ALA A 90 10.24 2.78 0.22
C ALA A 90 8.95 3.65 0.18
N PRO A 91 9.01 4.95 -0.19
CA PRO A 91 7.81 5.81 -0.18
C PRO A 91 6.72 5.40 -1.18
N TYR A 92 7.01 4.65 -2.24
CA TYR A 92 5.99 4.31 -3.22
C TYR A 92 5.46 2.87 -3.14
N GLY A 93 6.02 2.03 -2.26
CA GLY A 93 5.53 0.66 -2.14
C GLY A 93 6.42 -0.28 -1.31
N GLY A 94 7.30 0.24 -0.46
CA GLY A 94 8.24 -0.56 0.34
C GLY A 94 7.67 -1.16 1.61
N LEU A 95 6.47 -0.79 2.06
CA LEU A 95 5.85 -1.34 3.26
C LEU A 95 5.50 -2.82 3.08
N ILE A 96 5.90 -3.62 4.05
CA ILE A 96 5.63 -5.06 4.17
C ILE A 96 4.84 -5.26 5.47
N GLY A 97 3.72 -5.95 5.41
CA GLY A 97 2.90 -6.12 6.61
C GLY A 97 1.74 -7.08 6.46
N THR A 98 0.99 -7.22 7.54
CA THR A 98 -0.17 -8.09 7.66
C THR A 98 -1.46 -7.34 7.39
N ALA A 99 -2.53 -8.02 7.00
CA ALA A 99 -3.85 -7.43 6.88
C ALA A 99 -4.32 -6.83 8.21
N ASP A 100 -4.04 -7.49 9.33
CA ASP A 100 -4.39 -7.01 10.68
C ASP A 100 -3.71 -5.68 11.01
N ALA A 101 -2.47 -5.46 10.58
CA ALA A 101 -1.79 -4.18 10.77
C ALA A 101 -2.51 -3.05 10.01
N TYR A 102 -2.94 -3.31 8.78
CA TYR A 102 -3.71 -2.34 8.01
C TYR A 102 -5.12 -2.13 8.55
N VAL A 103 -5.74 -3.14 9.17
CA VAL A 103 -7.00 -2.97 9.90
C VAL A 103 -6.82 -1.99 11.06
N LYS A 104 -5.73 -2.10 11.84
CA LYS A 104 -5.42 -1.12 12.91
C LYS A 104 -5.23 0.30 12.35
N TYR A 105 -4.56 0.44 11.22
CA TYR A 105 -4.39 1.72 10.53
C TYR A 105 -5.75 2.33 10.14
N ILE A 106 -6.64 1.54 9.51
CA ILE A 106 -7.99 1.98 9.14
C ILE A 106 -8.81 2.36 10.38
N GLN A 107 -8.76 1.53 11.43
CA GLN A 107 -9.46 1.79 12.68
C GLN A 107 -9.02 3.13 13.30
N ASP A 108 -7.72 3.44 13.27
CA ASP A 108 -7.23 4.71 13.75
C ASP A 108 -7.73 5.88 12.89
N LEU A 109 -7.66 5.76 11.57
CA LEU A 109 -8.16 6.79 10.66
C LEU A 109 -9.66 7.06 10.79
N LEU A 110 -10.44 6.07 11.21
CA LEU A 110 -11.88 6.19 11.40
C LEU A 110 -12.27 6.80 12.75
N LYS A 111 -11.38 6.80 13.75
CA LYS A 111 -11.65 7.45 15.05
C LYS A 111 -11.74 8.96 14.90
N PRO A 112 -12.62 9.65 15.64
CA PRO A 112 -12.62 11.11 15.69
C PRO A 112 -11.27 11.68 16.11
N ASP A 113 -10.64 11.07 17.11
CA ASP A 113 -9.35 11.39 17.73
C ASP A 113 -8.25 10.43 17.25
N SER A 114 -7.97 10.44 15.94
CA SER A 114 -6.88 9.64 15.37
C SER A 114 -5.54 9.96 16.05
N SER A 115 -4.77 8.93 16.35
CA SER A 115 -3.41 9.08 16.87
C SER A 115 -2.39 9.49 15.79
N LEU A 116 -2.77 9.34 14.53
CA LEU A 116 -1.88 9.56 13.38
C LEU A 116 -2.04 10.93 12.75
N ILE A 117 -3.25 11.48 12.75
CA ILE A 117 -3.56 12.69 11.99
C ILE A 117 -4.56 13.58 12.72
N ASP A 118 -4.29 14.86 12.76
CA ASP A 118 -5.21 15.85 13.28
C ASP A 118 -6.55 15.84 12.53
N PRO A 119 -7.69 16.01 13.22
CA PRO A 119 -9.02 16.01 12.59
C PRO A 119 -9.17 16.95 11.40
N SER A 120 -8.52 18.13 11.44
CA SER A 120 -8.57 19.11 10.35
C SER A 120 -7.92 18.57 9.07
N TYR A 121 -6.77 17.93 9.19
CA TYR A 121 -6.08 17.29 8.05
C TYR A 121 -6.79 16.01 7.59
N LYS A 122 -7.41 15.28 8.53
CA LYS A 122 -8.19 14.10 8.17
C LYS A 122 -9.38 14.45 7.28
N ASN A 123 -10.09 15.54 7.56
CA ASN A 123 -11.16 16.01 6.69
C ASN A 123 -10.66 16.34 5.29
N GLN A 124 -9.54 17.05 5.18
CA GLN A 124 -8.89 17.34 3.89
C GLN A 124 -8.45 16.05 3.16
N MET A 125 -8.01 15.03 3.89
CA MET A 125 -7.59 13.75 3.29
C MET A 125 -8.71 13.10 2.49
N PHE A 126 -9.96 13.21 2.93
CA PHE A 126 -11.12 12.56 2.32
C PHE A 126 -12.00 13.50 1.49
N GLU A 127 -11.65 14.77 1.39
CA GLU A 127 -12.35 15.76 0.55
C GLU A 127 -12.02 15.52 -0.92
N ASP A 128 -13.05 15.61 -1.80
CA ASP A 128 -12.86 15.42 -3.23
C ASP A 128 -12.04 16.56 -3.85
N ASN A 129 -11.00 16.20 -4.58
CA ASN A 129 -10.23 17.15 -5.36
C ASN A 129 -11.01 17.57 -6.62
N HIS A 130 -10.92 18.86 -6.94
CA HIS A 130 -11.54 19.43 -8.12
C HIS A 130 -10.50 20.05 -9.04
N THR A 131 -10.77 20.02 -10.33
CA THR A 131 -9.99 20.78 -11.33
C THR A 131 -10.34 22.28 -11.24
N ASN A 132 -9.54 23.14 -11.86
CA ASN A 132 -9.75 24.60 -11.83
C ASN A 132 -11.12 25.05 -12.37
N ASN A 133 -11.79 24.20 -13.17
CA ASN A 133 -13.14 24.46 -13.68
C ASN A 133 -14.24 23.80 -12.83
N GLY A 134 -13.91 23.34 -11.61
CA GLY A 134 -14.88 22.79 -10.66
C GLY A 134 -15.28 21.33 -10.88
N LYS A 135 -14.69 20.62 -11.87
CA LYS A 135 -15.00 19.20 -12.11
C LYS A 135 -14.29 18.33 -11.09
N ALA A 136 -15.03 17.43 -10.43
CA ALA A 136 -14.45 16.42 -9.54
C ALA A 136 -13.47 15.51 -10.29
N THR A 137 -12.33 15.23 -9.66
CA THR A 137 -11.26 14.41 -10.26
C THR A 137 -11.45 12.90 -10.03
N GLY A 138 -12.35 12.52 -9.14
CA GLY A 138 -12.48 11.13 -8.67
C GLY A 138 -11.39 10.72 -7.68
N MET A 139 -10.72 11.71 -7.10
CA MET A 139 -9.63 11.51 -6.13
C MET A 139 -9.76 12.50 -4.96
N CYS A 140 -9.28 12.08 -3.80
CA CYS A 140 -8.88 12.94 -2.69
C CYS A 140 -7.35 12.88 -2.50
N LEU A 141 -6.82 13.27 -1.34
CA LEU A 141 -5.38 13.19 -1.09
C LEU A 141 -4.95 11.71 -0.99
N SER A 142 -4.31 11.21 -2.05
CA SER A 142 -3.81 9.82 -2.19
C SER A 142 -4.89 8.73 -2.24
N TRP A 143 -6.16 9.04 -2.28
CA TRP A 143 -7.24 8.08 -2.39
C TRP A 143 -8.05 8.29 -3.66
N TYR A 144 -8.44 7.22 -4.32
CA TYR A 144 -9.50 7.24 -5.32
C TYR A 144 -10.85 7.23 -4.64
N THR A 145 -11.85 7.86 -5.26
CA THR A 145 -13.22 7.87 -4.76
C THR A 145 -14.14 7.05 -5.63
N GLY A 146 -15.16 6.45 -5.03
CA GLY A 146 -16.17 5.69 -5.72
C GLY A 146 -17.49 5.67 -4.96
N MET A 147 -18.49 5.09 -5.59
CA MET A 147 -19.84 4.88 -5.03
C MET A 147 -20.21 3.41 -5.11
N LEU A 148 -20.72 2.85 -4.02
CA LEU A 148 -21.29 1.50 -3.99
C LEU A 148 -22.64 1.54 -3.28
N LYS A 149 -23.70 1.18 -3.97
CA LYS A 149 -25.07 1.19 -3.44
C LYS A 149 -25.45 2.51 -2.74
N GLY A 150 -25.06 3.64 -3.34
CA GLY A 150 -25.33 4.97 -2.79
C GLY A 150 -24.39 5.42 -1.65
N HIS A 151 -23.39 4.62 -1.29
CA HIS A 151 -22.40 4.99 -0.27
C HIS A 151 -21.06 5.34 -0.91
N ARG A 152 -20.58 6.53 -0.59
CA ARG A 152 -19.25 7.00 -1.01
C ARG A 152 -18.17 6.22 -0.25
N TYR A 153 -17.12 5.84 -0.96
CA TYR A 153 -15.93 5.26 -0.37
C TYR A 153 -14.66 5.87 -0.97
N CYS A 154 -13.59 5.81 -0.18
CA CYS A 154 -12.24 6.09 -0.62
C CYS A 154 -11.46 4.77 -0.66
N HIS A 155 -10.63 4.58 -1.68
CA HIS A 155 -9.83 3.36 -1.80
C HIS A 155 -8.47 3.64 -2.39
N HIS A 156 -7.53 2.78 -2.09
CA HIS A 156 -6.25 2.70 -2.77
C HIS A 156 -5.86 1.25 -2.98
N ALA A 157 -5.42 0.94 -4.18
CA ALA A 157 -4.93 -0.38 -4.52
C ALA A 157 -3.44 -0.33 -4.84
N GLY A 158 -2.75 -1.39 -4.51
CA GLY A 158 -1.35 -1.61 -4.85
C GLY A 158 -1.16 -3.00 -5.42
N GLY A 159 -0.28 -3.13 -6.40
CA GLY A 159 -0.01 -4.43 -6.99
C GLY A 159 1.32 -4.47 -7.71
N GLY A 160 1.97 -5.60 -7.64
CA GLY A 160 3.26 -5.86 -8.29
C GLY A 160 4.05 -6.93 -7.56
N GLY A 161 5.05 -7.49 -8.23
CA GLY A 161 5.98 -8.42 -7.62
C GLY A 161 5.34 -9.64 -6.93
N GLY A 162 4.23 -10.13 -7.43
CA GLY A 162 3.55 -11.29 -6.86
C GLY A 162 2.51 -10.98 -5.78
N TYR A 163 2.20 -9.71 -5.53
CA TYR A 163 1.22 -9.31 -4.51
C TYR A 163 0.19 -8.34 -5.07
N TYR A 164 -0.96 -8.30 -4.43
CA TYR A 164 -1.99 -7.30 -4.62
C TYR A 164 -2.61 -6.96 -3.27
N CYS A 165 -2.86 -5.68 -3.01
CA CYS A 165 -3.62 -5.24 -1.85
C CYS A 165 -4.59 -4.12 -2.24
N GLU A 166 -5.70 -4.05 -1.54
CA GLU A 166 -6.64 -2.93 -1.61
C GLU A 166 -7.11 -2.57 -0.20
N ILE A 167 -7.09 -1.30 0.09
CA ILE A 167 -7.74 -0.70 1.26
C ILE A 167 -8.95 0.07 0.77
N ARG A 168 -10.09 -0.13 1.42
CA ARG A 168 -11.31 0.61 1.16
C ARG A 168 -11.90 1.13 2.46
N ILE A 169 -12.26 2.41 2.49
CA ILE A 169 -12.79 3.10 3.67
C ILE A 169 -14.09 3.81 3.27
N TYR A 170 -15.10 3.69 4.12
CA TYR A 170 -16.35 4.43 4.06
C TYR A 170 -16.38 5.40 5.26
N PRO A 171 -15.82 6.62 5.13
CA PRO A 171 -15.65 7.53 6.27
C PRO A 171 -16.96 7.86 6.98
N GLU A 172 -18.03 8.11 6.22
CA GLU A 172 -19.36 8.43 6.74
C GLU A 172 -20.03 7.28 7.50
N ARG A 173 -19.57 6.04 7.26
CA ARG A 173 -20.12 4.84 7.87
C ARG A 173 -19.27 4.27 9.00
N GLY A 174 -18.05 4.78 9.16
CA GLY A 174 -17.11 4.28 10.13
C GLY A 174 -16.66 2.83 9.86
N ILE A 175 -16.65 2.40 8.59
CA ILE A 175 -16.25 1.04 8.19
C ILE A 175 -15.12 1.08 7.18
N GLY A 176 -14.30 0.04 7.20
CA GLY A 176 -13.26 -0.16 6.19
C GLY A 176 -12.94 -1.63 5.98
N SER A 177 -12.24 -1.92 4.91
CA SER A 177 -11.79 -3.27 4.57
C SER A 177 -10.38 -3.26 4.00
N VAL A 178 -9.66 -4.34 4.24
CA VAL A 178 -8.36 -4.65 3.65
C VAL A 178 -8.48 -5.99 2.94
N ILE A 179 -7.99 -6.05 1.72
CA ILE A 179 -7.88 -7.30 0.96
C ILE A 179 -6.43 -7.42 0.52
N MET A 180 -5.83 -8.59 0.75
CA MET A 180 -4.47 -8.91 0.33
C MET A 180 -4.46 -10.25 -0.37
N PHE A 181 -3.74 -10.32 -1.48
CA PHE A 181 -3.50 -11.54 -2.23
C PHE A 181 -2.02 -11.69 -2.53
N ASN A 182 -1.53 -12.91 -2.42
CA ASN A 182 -0.16 -13.26 -2.78
C ASN A 182 -0.03 -13.63 -4.27
N ARG A 183 -0.70 -12.86 -5.15
CA ARG A 183 -0.58 -12.99 -6.61
C ARG A 183 -0.71 -11.65 -7.32
N THR A 184 0.04 -11.48 -8.40
CA THR A 184 -0.12 -10.34 -9.30
C THR A 184 -1.30 -10.57 -10.26
N GLY A 185 -1.99 -9.48 -10.64
CA GLY A 185 -3.04 -9.53 -11.66
C GLY A 185 -4.35 -10.09 -11.14
N MET A 186 -5.00 -9.35 -10.28
CA MET A 186 -6.41 -9.49 -9.92
C MET A 186 -7.25 -8.65 -10.89
N THR A 187 -7.45 -9.14 -12.09
CA THR A 187 -8.46 -8.65 -13.06
C THR A 187 -9.33 -9.79 -13.48
#